data_de5729867275b2480e4e9f05a3cb762e
#
_entry.id   de5729867275b2480e4e9f05a3cb762e
#
_cell.length_a   1.000
_cell.length_b   1.000
_cell.length_c   1.000
_cell.angle_alpha   90.00
_cell.angle_beta   90.00
_cell.angle_gamma   90.00
#
_symmetry.space_group_name_H-M   'P 1'
#
loop_
_entity.id
_entity.type
_entity.pdbx_description
1 polymer ?
#
loop_
_entity_poly.entity_id
_entity_poly.type
_entity_poly.pdbx_seq_one_letter_code
_entity_poly.pdbx_strand_id
1 'polypeptide(L)'
;MLRPERMSRVSVTGAKRVIDDVIETVHGLRLLHVTEYDGSWEGFEPGNPQEGADEASQKLVTVRSLKSILDVTEEDAGPSNQIVTGEALDDQLEEIRQEVNELDDRQDDLRDELRTVEERIDTMEPFVSLGIDLDLLRGYDSLAVSVGEGDADSVDAALADSDIGTAEVFEADGVVAVFAYSDESTLQDALVNASFTALEVPDGDGDPEEYLEELTHRKQQLESKLNTVEDELEDMRLDVGGFLLAAEEELTIEVQKREAPLTFATSANAFVAEGWIPSKQVPD
;
A
#
# COMPACT_ATOMS: atom_id res chain seq x y z
N MET A 1 25.36 -25.97 15.48
CA MET A 1 24.58 -27.21 15.66
C MET A 1 23.76 -27.05 16.93
N LEU A 2 22.45 -26.95 16.80
CA LEU A 2 21.52 -26.98 17.92
C LEU A 2 21.54 -28.40 18.51
N ARG A 3 21.86 -28.52 19.80
CA ARG A 3 21.77 -29.80 20.50
C ARG A 3 20.33 -29.96 20.97
N PRO A 4 19.66 -31.11 20.72
CA PRO A 4 18.34 -31.37 21.22
C PRO A 4 18.36 -31.36 22.76
N GLU A 5 17.43 -30.62 23.36
CA GLU A 5 17.25 -30.60 24.82
C GLU A 5 16.16 -31.58 25.20
N ARG A 6 16.35 -32.32 26.32
CA ARG A 6 15.35 -33.23 26.81
C ARG A 6 14.24 -32.44 27.51
N MET A 7 12.99 -32.70 27.11
CA MET A 7 11.81 -32.03 27.63
C MET A 7 11.00 -32.98 28.51
N SER A 8 10.36 -32.45 29.53
CA SER A 8 9.42 -33.16 30.39
C SER A 8 8.02 -32.59 30.22
N ARG A 9 7.01 -33.46 30.05
CA ARG A 9 5.62 -33.04 30.02
C ARG A 9 5.17 -32.67 31.42
N VAL A 10 4.47 -31.55 31.55
CA VAL A 10 3.90 -31.06 32.80
C VAL A 10 2.44 -30.69 32.58
N SER A 11 1.66 -30.76 33.64
CA SER A 11 0.26 -30.38 33.67
C SER A 11 0.02 -29.47 34.87
N VAL A 12 -0.54 -28.29 34.61
CA VAL A 12 -0.93 -27.30 35.63
C VAL A 12 -2.46 -27.36 35.73
N THR A 13 -2.97 -27.71 36.91
CA THR A 13 -4.42 -27.80 37.16
C THR A 13 -4.79 -26.82 38.26
N GLY A 14 -5.85 -26.06 38.08
CA GLY A 14 -6.33 -25.08 39.04
C GLY A 14 -7.81 -24.77 38.94
N ALA A 15 -8.28 -24.00 39.91
CA ALA A 15 -9.62 -23.43 39.84
C ALA A 15 -9.68 -22.31 38.81
N LYS A 16 -10.74 -22.19 38.03
CA LYS A 16 -10.88 -21.19 36.97
C LYS A 16 -10.66 -19.77 37.46
N ARG A 17 -10.98 -19.45 38.71
CA ARG A 17 -10.82 -18.10 39.30
C ARG A 17 -9.38 -17.63 39.47
N VAL A 18 -8.39 -18.52 39.37
CA VAL A 18 -6.96 -18.17 39.52
C VAL A 18 -6.20 -18.36 38.23
N ILE A 19 -6.90 -18.52 37.11
CA ILE A 19 -6.28 -18.75 35.80
C ILE A 19 -5.37 -17.61 35.39
N ASP A 20 -5.79 -16.36 35.65
CA ASP A 20 -5.05 -15.16 35.30
C ASP A 20 -3.72 -15.06 36.07
N ASP A 21 -3.75 -15.29 37.40
CA ASP A 21 -2.55 -15.30 38.25
C ASP A 21 -1.57 -16.41 37.82
N VAL A 22 -2.11 -17.56 37.38
CA VAL A 22 -1.30 -18.70 36.91
C VAL A 22 -0.67 -18.36 35.55
N ILE A 23 -1.40 -17.77 34.63
CA ILE A 23 -0.87 -17.34 33.33
C ILE A 23 0.28 -16.35 33.55
N GLU A 24 0.07 -15.32 34.38
CA GLU A 24 1.08 -14.31 34.69
C GLU A 24 2.35 -14.96 35.29
N THR A 25 2.17 -15.87 36.25
CA THR A 25 3.28 -16.59 36.89
C THR A 25 4.04 -17.46 35.89
N VAL A 26 3.33 -18.25 35.10
CA VAL A 26 3.91 -19.18 34.12
C VAL A 26 4.64 -18.43 33.01
N HIS A 27 4.04 -17.34 32.53
CA HIS A 27 4.67 -16.46 31.54
C HIS A 27 5.97 -15.84 32.09
N GLY A 28 5.94 -15.34 33.33
CA GLY A 28 7.13 -14.80 33.99
C GLY A 28 8.28 -15.78 34.14
N LEU A 29 7.99 -17.09 34.28
CA LEU A 29 9.02 -18.14 34.33
C LEU A 29 9.69 -18.42 32.97
N ARG A 30 9.04 -18.09 31.84
CA ARG A 30 9.55 -18.32 30.46
C ARG A 30 10.04 -19.76 30.19
N LEU A 31 9.42 -20.75 30.83
CA LEU A 31 9.88 -22.16 30.80
C LEU A 31 8.88 -23.09 30.12
N LEU A 32 7.59 -22.79 30.19
CA LEU A 32 6.52 -23.67 29.72
C LEU A 32 6.21 -23.42 28.25
N HIS A 33 6.40 -24.47 27.45
CA HIS A 33 5.86 -24.52 26.09
C HIS A 33 4.48 -25.17 26.15
N VAL A 34 3.42 -24.37 26.07
CA VAL A 34 2.04 -24.82 26.19
C VAL A 34 1.67 -25.66 24.98
N THR A 35 0.93 -26.77 25.21
CA THR A 35 0.36 -27.61 24.16
C THR A 35 -1.12 -27.29 24.03
N GLU A 36 -1.59 -27.12 22.80
CA GLU A 36 -3.01 -26.87 22.53
C GLU A 36 -3.85 -28.06 22.94
N TYR A 37 -4.98 -27.80 23.61
CA TYR A 37 -5.95 -28.82 24.02
C TYR A 37 -6.68 -29.38 22.80
N ASP A 38 -6.68 -30.69 22.63
CA ASP A 38 -7.22 -31.44 21.48
C ASP A 38 -8.72 -31.77 21.55
N GLY A 39 -9.41 -31.32 22.61
CA GLY A 39 -10.85 -31.62 22.81
C GLY A 39 -11.16 -33.05 23.26
N SER A 40 -10.17 -33.86 23.67
CA SER A 40 -10.35 -35.29 23.92
C SER A 40 -10.96 -35.66 25.29
N TRP A 41 -11.07 -34.69 26.22
CA TRP A 41 -11.52 -35.00 27.60
C TRP A 41 -13.01 -34.73 27.79
N GLU A 42 -13.74 -35.72 28.28
CA GLU A 42 -15.16 -35.58 28.57
C GLU A 42 -15.43 -34.54 29.68
N GLY A 43 -16.31 -33.57 29.39
CA GLY A 43 -16.67 -32.48 30.30
C GLY A 43 -15.69 -31.28 30.32
N PHE A 44 -14.74 -31.26 29.41
CA PHE A 44 -13.85 -30.11 29.18
C PHE A 44 -14.02 -29.56 27.76
N GLU A 45 -13.89 -28.23 27.65
CA GLU A 45 -13.91 -27.49 26.39
C GLU A 45 -12.70 -26.54 26.33
N PRO A 46 -12.25 -26.07 25.14
CA PRO A 46 -11.28 -25.00 25.07
C PRO A 46 -11.74 -23.79 25.89
N GLY A 47 -10.82 -23.13 26.55
CA GLY A 47 -11.14 -21.92 27.29
C GLY A 47 -11.56 -20.77 26.38
N ASN A 48 -11.98 -19.63 26.99
CA ASN A 48 -12.26 -18.42 26.28
C ASN A 48 -11.11 -17.42 26.52
N PRO A 49 -10.87 -16.48 25.58
CA PRO A 49 -9.92 -15.41 25.79
C PRO A 49 -10.28 -14.62 27.06
N GLN A 50 -9.27 -14.01 27.67
CA GLN A 50 -9.49 -13.07 28.77
C GLN A 50 -10.13 -11.77 28.25
N GLU A 51 -10.74 -11.00 29.16
CA GLU A 51 -11.28 -9.67 28.86
C GLU A 51 -10.18 -8.75 28.29
N GLY A 52 -10.50 -8.01 27.22
CA GLY A 52 -9.55 -7.12 26.54
C GLY A 52 -8.62 -7.80 25.53
N ALA A 53 -8.76 -9.10 25.23
CA ALA A 53 -7.97 -9.78 24.21
C ALA A 53 -8.15 -9.15 22.82
N ASP A 54 -9.39 -8.86 22.43
CA ASP A 54 -9.71 -8.23 21.14
C ASP A 54 -9.10 -6.82 21.05
N GLU A 55 -9.15 -6.05 22.14
CA GLU A 55 -8.55 -4.70 22.20
C GLU A 55 -7.04 -4.74 22.05
N ALA A 56 -6.35 -5.63 22.77
CA ALA A 56 -4.91 -5.82 22.64
C ALA A 56 -4.52 -6.27 21.24
N SER A 57 -5.29 -7.16 20.62
CA SER A 57 -5.08 -7.63 19.25
C SER A 57 -5.26 -6.49 18.23
N GLN A 58 -6.27 -5.63 18.40
CA GLN A 58 -6.47 -4.47 17.52
C GLN A 58 -5.31 -3.47 17.63
N LYS A 59 -4.82 -3.18 18.85
CA LYS A 59 -3.65 -2.32 19.06
C LYS A 59 -2.41 -2.90 18.40
N LEU A 60 -2.19 -4.21 18.52
CA LEU A 60 -1.07 -4.90 17.87
C LEU A 60 -1.13 -4.78 16.34
N VAL A 61 -2.33 -4.93 15.76
CA VAL A 61 -2.53 -4.73 14.31
C VAL A 61 -2.19 -3.29 13.92
N THR A 62 -2.65 -2.31 14.69
CA THR A 62 -2.34 -0.89 14.45
C THR A 62 -0.82 -0.64 14.48
N VAL A 63 -0.11 -1.11 15.49
CA VAL A 63 1.36 -0.96 15.58
C VAL A 63 2.06 -1.59 14.37
N ARG A 64 1.63 -2.78 13.96
CA ARG A 64 2.21 -3.47 12.78
C ARG A 64 1.94 -2.72 11.47
N SER A 65 0.76 -2.12 11.34
CA SER A 65 0.43 -1.28 10.19
C SER A 65 1.35 -0.05 10.13
N LEU A 66 1.49 0.67 11.24
CA LEU A 66 2.38 1.84 11.33
C LEU A 66 3.84 1.50 11.06
N LYS A 67 4.32 0.37 11.59
CA LYS A 67 5.67 -0.14 11.26
C LYS A 67 5.84 -0.42 9.77
N SER A 68 4.79 -0.91 9.11
CA SER A 68 4.83 -1.19 7.67
C SER A 68 4.83 0.09 6.84
N ILE A 69 4.03 1.09 7.22
CA ILE A 69 3.96 2.39 6.52
C ILE A 69 5.32 3.11 6.62
N LEU A 70 5.90 3.14 7.83
CA LEU A 70 7.17 3.79 8.10
C LEU A 70 8.40 2.95 7.73
N ASP A 71 8.23 1.72 7.23
CA ASP A 71 9.32 0.77 6.94
C ASP A 71 10.27 0.54 8.14
N VAL A 72 9.70 0.48 9.38
CA VAL A 72 10.47 0.29 10.61
C VAL A 72 11.05 -1.11 10.68
N THR A 73 12.36 -1.20 10.88
CA THR A 73 13.14 -2.43 10.99
C THR A 73 13.76 -2.60 12.37
N GLU A 74 14.38 -3.76 12.64
CA GLU A 74 15.12 -4.00 13.90
C GLU A 74 16.30 -3.04 14.09
N GLU A 75 16.80 -2.42 13.00
CA GLU A 75 17.91 -1.46 13.05
C GLU A 75 17.47 -0.12 13.68
N ASP A 76 16.18 0.20 13.64
CA ASP A 76 15.57 1.38 14.24
C ASP A 76 15.37 1.23 15.77
N ALA A 77 15.74 0.07 16.34
CA ALA A 77 15.72 -0.16 17.77
C ALA A 77 16.69 0.80 18.47
N GLY A 78 16.17 1.95 18.91
CA GLY A 78 16.90 2.88 19.76
C GLY A 78 17.15 2.28 21.15
N PRO A 79 17.89 2.98 22.04
CA PRO A 79 18.01 2.57 23.43
C PRO A 79 16.62 2.63 24.06
N SER A 80 15.92 1.50 24.06
CA SER A 80 14.55 1.37 24.56
C SER A 80 14.51 1.57 26.07
N ASN A 81 14.43 2.80 26.51
CA ASN A 81 14.26 3.17 27.91
C ASN A 81 12.86 3.70 28.26
N GLN A 82 11.92 3.67 27.34
CA GLN A 82 10.55 4.03 27.63
C GLN A 82 9.64 2.81 27.36
N ILE A 83 9.52 1.95 28.37
CA ILE A 83 8.39 1.00 28.42
C ILE A 83 7.18 1.88 28.75
N VAL A 84 6.45 2.30 27.73
CA VAL A 84 5.18 3.00 27.90
C VAL A 84 4.09 1.95 27.95
N THR A 85 3.37 1.86 29.06
CA THR A 85 2.28 0.89 29.29
C THR A 85 0.99 1.60 29.66
N GLY A 86 -0.16 0.94 29.40
CA GLY A 86 -1.48 1.46 29.77
C GLY A 86 -1.90 2.70 28.96
N GLU A 87 -2.60 3.64 29.61
CA GLU A 87 -3.17 4.83 28.95
C GLU A 87 -2.14 5.66 28.18
N ALA A 88 -0.91 5.75 28.67
CA ALA A 88 0.14 6.51 27.98
C ALA A 88 0.59 5.86 26.68
N LEU A 89 0.54 4.52 26.57
CA LEU A 89 0.77 3.81 25.32
C LEU A 89 -0.36 4.12 24.32
N ASP A 90 -1.59 4.11 24.80
CA ASP A 90 -2.78 4.34 23.97
C ASP A 90 -2.80 5.75 23.39
N ASP A 91 -2.54 6.76 24.22
CA ASP A 91 -2.50 8.16 23.80
C ASP A 91 -1.37 8.39 22.77
N GLN A 92 -0.19 7.87 23.02
CA GLN A 92 0.96 8.03 22.12
C GLN A 92 0.75 7.26 20.80
N LEU A 93 0.17 6.07 20.85
CA LEU A 93 -0.12 5.28 19.66
C LEU A 93 -1.18 5.96 18.78
N GLU A 94 -2.19 6.58 19.38
CA GLU A 94 -3.22 7.32 18.66
C GLU A 94 -2.65 8.59 17.98
N GLU A 95 -1.77 9.33 18.67
CA GLU A 95 -1.09 10.51 18.10
C GLU A 95 -0.23 10.11 16.89
N ILE A 96 0.63 9.10 17.04
CA ILE A 96 1.47 8.57 15.95
C ILE A 96 0.60 8.08 14.78
N ARG A 97 -0.50 7.38 15.08
CA ARG A 97 -1.40 6.86 14.05
C ARG A 97 -2.01 7.96 13.20
N GLN A 98 -2.44 9.06 13.83
CA GLN A 98 -3.01 10.19 13.12
C GLN A 98 -1.97 10.86 12.21
N GLU A 99 -0.80 11.13 12.72
CA GLU A 99 0.26 11.82 11.99
C GLU A 99 0.80 10.99 10.82
N VAL A 100 1.05 9.70 11.05
CA VAL A 100 1.53 8.78 10.01
C VAL A 100 0.48 8.60 8.91
N ASN A 101 -0.80 8.42 9.26
CA ASN A 101 -1.85 8.28 8.26
C ASN A 101 -2.04 9.56 7.42
N GLU A 102 -1.93 10.75 8.04
CA GLU A 102 -2.00 12.02 7.29
C GLU A 102 -0.85 12.17 6.28
N LEU A 103 0.35 11.70 6.63
CA LEU A 103 1.50 11.71 5.72
C LEU A 103 1.37 10.67 4.61
N ASP A 104 0.92 9.45 4.93
CA ASP A 104 0.70 8.34 3.99
C ASP A 104 -0.37 8.71 2.95
N ASP A 105 -1.53 9.18 3.41
CA ASP A 105 -2.62 9.67 2.54
C ASP A 105 -2.11 10.79 1.60
N ARG A 106 -1.33 11.74 2.14
CA ARG A 106 -0.76 12.83 1.35
C ARG A 106 0.29 12.36 0.33
N GLN A 107 1.08 11.34 0.68
CA GLN A 107 2.04 10.72 -0.23
C GLN A 107 1.30 10.06 -1.41
N ASP A 108 0.25 9.30 -1.12
CA ASP A 108 -0.55 8.61 -2.12
C ASP A 108 -1.27 9.59 -3.05
N ASP A 109 -1.86 10.66 -2.52
CA ASP A 109 -2.47 11.71 -3.32
C ASP A 109 -1.47 12.37 -4.27
N LEU A 110 -0.25 12.67 -3.79
CA LEU A 110 0.80 13.28 -4.62
C LEU A 110 1.31 12.32 -5.70
N ARG A 111 1.40 11.02 -5.43
CA ARG A 111 1.77 10.00 -6.42
C ARG A 111 0.73 9.86 -7.51
N ASP A 112 -0.55 9.89 -7.15
CA ASP A 112 -1.65 9.81 -8.11
C ASP A 112 -1.72 11.07 -8.99
N GLU A 113 -1.51 12.29 -8.41
CA GLU A 113 -1.40 13.51 -9.19
C GLU A 113 -0.19 13.47 -10.14
N LEU A 114 0.97 13.00 -9.66
CA LEU A 114 2.19 12.90 -10.44
C LEU A 114 1.99 11.97 -11.65
N ARG A 115 1.42 10.79 -11.43
CA ARG A 115 1.08 9.84 -12.50
C ARG A 115 0.15 10.47 -13.53
N THR A 116 -0.88 11.20 -13.10
CA THR A 116 -1.80 11.88 -14.00
C THR A 116 -1.10 12.94 -14.87
N VAL A 117 -0.16 13.69 -14.28
CA VAL A 117 0.63 14.68 -15.02
C VAL A 117 1.58 14.01 -16.00
N GLU A 118 2.23 12.90 -15.62
CA GLU A 118 3.09 12.11 -16.50
C GLU A 118 2.33 11.55 -17.70
N GLU A 119 1.16 10.95 -17.48
CA GLU A 119 0.28 10.48 -18.57
C GLU A 119 -0.09 11.60 -19.54
N ARG A 120 -0.34 12.83 -19.04
CA ARG A 120 -0.62 14.00 -19.88
C ARG A 120 0.60 14.47 -20.66
N ILE A 121 1.78 14.42 -20.07
CA ILE A 121 3.05 14.74 -20.76
C ILE A 121 3.25 13.76 -21.92
N ASP A 122 3.16 12.46 -21.67
CA ASP A 122 3.32 11.42 -22.69
C ASP A 122 2.30 11.57 -23.82
N THR A 123 1.06 11.93 -23.48
CA THR A 123 0.00 12.18 -24.47
C THR A 123 0.26 13.45 -25.31
N MET A 124 0.93 14.46 -24.72
CA MET A 124 1.19 15.75 -25.39
C MET A 124 2.43 15.72 -26.29
N GLU A 125 3.45 14.92 -25.96
CA GLU A 125 4.73 14.88 -26.73
C GLU A 125 4.57 14.74 -28.24
N PRO A 126 3.68 13.86 -28.79
CA PRO A 126 3.47 13.75 -30.22
C PRO A 126 2.98 15.06 -30.88
N PHE A 127 2.18 15.85 -30.18
CA PHE A 127 1.60 17.09 -30.70
C PHE A 127 2.60 18.24 -30.73
N VAL A 128 3.59 18.25 -29.81
CA VAL A 128 4.69 19.21 -29.84
C VAL A 128 5.50 19.10 -31.13
N SER A 129 5.77 17.87 -31.58
CA SER A 129 6.50 17.64 -32.85
C SER A 129 5.79 18.23 -34.07
N LEU A 130 4.45 18.22 -34.08
CA LEU A 130 3.64 18.81 -35.17
C LEU A 130 3.69 20.35 -35.19
N GLY A 131 3.85 21.00 -34.01
CA GLY A 131 3.84 22.46 -33.91
C GLY A 131 2.53 23.10 -34.36
N ILE A 132 1.41 22.42 -34.23
CA ILE A 132 0.07 22.90 -34.59
C ILE A 132 -0.71 23.15 -33.31
N ASP A 133 -1.28 24.35 -33.14
CA ASP A 133 -2.11 24.69 -31.99
C ASP A 133 -3.23 23.68 -31.80
N LEU A 134 -3.47 23.23 -30.56
CA LEU A 134 -4.43 22.17 -30.23
C LEU A 134 -5.87 22.52 -30.61
N ASP A 135 -6.26 23.80 -30.55
CA ASP A 135 -7.56 24.29 -30.96
C ASP A 135 -7.77 24.23 -32.47
N LEU A 136 -6.70 24.16 -33.27
CA LEU A 136 -6.77 23.94 -34.71
C LEU A 136 -6.95 22.46 -35.09
N LEU A 137 -6.80 21.55 -34.15
CA LEU A 137 -6.98 20.12 -34.38
C LEU A 137 -8.41 19.63 -34.10
N ARG A 138 -9.33 20.51 -33.73
CA ARG A 138 -10.71 20.16 -33.35
C ARG A 138 -11.70 21.30 -33.56
N GLY A 139 -13.01 20.99 -33.43
CA GLY A 139 -14.07 22.01 -33.39
C GLY A 139 -14.58 22.49 -34.76
N TYR A 140 -14.39 21.75 -35.82
CA TYR A 140 -14.88 22.09 -37.15
C TYR A 140 -16.19 21.35 -37.50
N ASP A 141 -17.14 22.04 -38.13
CA ASP A 141 -18.41 21.46 -38.58
C ASP A 141 -18.29 20.72 -39.93
N SER A 142 -17.33 21.10 -40.77
CA SER A 142 -17.21 20.61 -42.17
C SER A 142 -15.80 20.15 -42.55
N LEU A 143 -14.89 20.16 -41.59
CA LEU A 143 -13.52 19.68 -41.75
C LEU A 143 -13.28 18.58 -40.71
N ALA A 144 -13.02 17.36 -41.20
CA ALA A 144 -12.58 16.27 -40.35
C ALA A 144 -11.06 16.39 -40.09
N VAL A 145 -10.65 16.26 -38.85
CA VAL A 145 -9.23 16.26 -38.45
C VAL A 145 -8.91 14.95 -37.77
N SER A 146 -7.80 14.33 -38.14
CA SER A 146 -7.27 13.15 -37.48
C SER A 146 -5.77 13.31 -37.29
N VAL A 147 -5.29 13.07 -36.08
CA VAL A 147 -3.87 13.05 -35.75
C VAL A 147 -3.49 11.63 -35.35
N GLY A 148 -2.33 11.17 -35.73
CA GLY A 148 -1.88 9.82 -35.41
C GLY A 148 -0.42 9.59 -35.71
N GLU A 149 0.12 8.51 -35.18
CA GLU A 149 1.43 8.00 -35.57
C GLU A 149 1.34 7.27 -36.89
N GLY A 150 2.24 7.57 -37.83
CA GLY A 150 2.21 6.91 -39.11
C GLY A 150 3.18 7.49 -40.15
N ASP A 151 2.95 7.10 -41.41
CA ASP A 151 3.74 7.48 -42.58
C ASP A 151 2.89 8.32 -43.50
N ALA A 152 3.30 9.55 -43.78
CA ALA A 152 2.53 10.49 -44.62
C ALA A 152 2.31 9.96 -46.04
N ASP A 153 3.30 9.31 -46.63
CA ASP A 153 3.17 8.72 -48.00
C ASP A 153 2.08 7.65 -48.02
N SER A 154 1.97 6.84 -46.96
CA SER A 154 0.92 5.82 -46.82
C SER A 154 -0.46 6.45 -46.61
N VAL A 155 -0.53 7.53 -45.85
CA VAL A 155 -1.76 8.31 -45.63
C VAL A 155 -2.23 8.98 -46.92
N ASP A 156 -1.33 9.65 -47.65
CA ASP A 156 -1.63 10.29 -48.93
C ASP A 156 -2.15 9.30 -49.96
N ALA A 157 -1.55 8.09 -50.04
CA ALA A 157 -2.02 7.03 -50.93
C ALA A 157 -3.43 6.55 -50.55
N ALA A 158 -3.74 6.39 -49.27
CA ALA A 158 -5.04 5.97 -48.78
C ALA A 158 -6.12 7.06 -49.04
N LEU A 159 -5.77 8.32 -48.86
CA LEU A 159 -6.68 9.43 -49.19
C LEU A 159 -6.96 9.55 -50.69
N ALA A 160 -5.94 9.34 -51.54
CA ALA A 160 -6.10 9.34 -52.99
C ALA A 160 -7.01 8.20 -53.53
N ASP A 161 -7.07 7.07 -52.84
CA ASP A 161 -7.94 5.92 -53.14
C ASP A 161 -9.35 6.07 -52.51
N SER A 162 -9.62 7.12 -51.77
CA SER A 162 -10.90 7.39 -51.10
C SER A 162 -11.80 8.37 -51.89
N ASP A 163 -13.04 8.55 -51.44
CA ASP A 163 -14.00 9.51 -51.99
C ASP A 163 -13.77 10.95 -51.46
N ILE A 164 -12.66 11.21 -50.73
CA ILE A 164 -12.33 12.51 -50.17
C ILE A 164 -11.75 13.41 -51.25
N GLY A 165 -12.43 14.51 -51.53
CA GLY A 165 -12.08 15.39 -52.65
C GLY A 165 -10.92 16.35 -52.36
N THR A 166 -10.70 16.73 -51.08
CA THR A 166 -9.65 17.66 -50.67
C THR A 166 -9.18 17.29 -49.28
N ALA A 167 -7.89 17.05 -49.12
CA ALA A 167 -7.23 16.84 -47.85
C ALA A 167 -5.82 17.47 -47.84
N GLU A 168 -5.33 17.85 -46.67
CA GLU A 168 -3.96 18.28 -46.46
C GLU A 168 -3.35 17.42 -45.35
N VAL A 169 -2.10 17.00 -45.54
CA VAL A 169 -1.36 16.13 -44.63
C VAL A 169 -0.12 16.87 -44.14
N PHE A 170 0.07 16.90 -42.83
CA PHE A 170 1.25 17.45 -42.19
C PHE A 170 1.93 16.32 -41.42
N GLU A 171 3.26 16.24 -41.51
CA GLU A 171 4.06 15.24 -40.81
C GLU A 171 5.24 15.88 -40.11
N ALA A 172 5.47 15.46 -38.88
CA ALA A 172 6.69 15.74 -38.15
C ALA A 172 7.02 14.58 -37.20
N ASP A 173 8.26 14.10 -37.25
CA ASP A 173 8.79 13.02 -36.37
C ASP A 173 7.93 11.76 -36.31
N GLY A 174 7.27 11.38 -37.45
CA GLY A 174 6.42 10.20 -37.51
C GLY A 174 5.00 10.42 -36.95
N VAL A 175 4.65 11.64 -36.61
CA VAL A 175 3.29 12.05 -36.26
C VAL A 175 2.68 12.77 -37.45
N VAL A 176 1.48 12.36 -37.84
CA VAL A 176 0.77 12.84 -39.02
C VAL A 176 -0.54 13.48 -38.60
N ALA A 177 -0.78 14.71 -39.05
CA ALA A 177 -2.09 15.38 -38.94
C ALA A 177 -2.74 15.46 -40.32
N VAL A 178 -3.98 15.03 -40.40
CA VAL A 178 -4.79 15.02 -41.64
C VAL A 178 -5.98 15.94 -41.46
N PHE A 179 -6.10 16.90 -42.36
CA PHE A 179 -7.25 17.81 -42.48
C PHE A 179 -8.00 17.49 -43.74
N ALA A 180 -9.23 16.98 -43.66
CA ALA A 180 -10.00 16.54 -44.80
C ALA A 180 -11.36 17.24 -44.86
N TYR A 181 -11.77 17.69 -46.04
CA TYR A 181 -13.12 18.21 -46.25
C TYR A 181 -14.12 17.07 -46.39
N SER A 182 -14.47 16.45 -45.28
CA SER A 182 -15.36 15.31 -45.15
C SER A 182 -15.99 15.26 -43.77
N ASP A 183 -16.86 14.29 -43.54
CA ASP A 183 -17.23 13.92 -42.18
C ASP A 183 -16.15 13.00 -41.52
N GLU A 184 -16.17 12.92 -40.20
CA GLU A 184 -15.18 12.18 -39.44
C GLU A 184 -15.18 10.67 -39.77
N SER A 185 -16.34 10.10 -39.98
CA SER A 185 -16.46 8.65 -40.29
C SER A 185 -15.86 8.30 -41.66
N THR A 186 -16.03 9.18 -42.66
CA THR A 186 -15.42 9.01 -43.99
C THR A 186 -13.88 9.11 -43.90
N LEU A 187 -13.36 10.03 -43.13
CA LEU A 187 -11.90 10.15 -42.91
C LEU A 187 -11.35 8.91 -42.18
N GLN A 188 -12.02 8.47 -41.12
CA GLN A 188 -11.61 7.26 -40.37
C GLN A 188 -11.59 6.03 -41.27
N ASP A 189 -12.62 5.83 -42.10
CA ASP A 189 -12.72 4.70 -43.05
C ASP A 189 -11.58 4.74 -44.09
N ALA A 190 -11.21 5.93 -44.56
CA ALA A 190 -10.09 6.10 -45.49
C ALA A 190 -8.77 5.73 -44.87
N LEU A 191 -8.56 6.08 -43.60
CA LEU A 191 -7.31 5.83 -42.86
C LEU A 191 -7.14 4.39 -42.36
N VAL A 192 -8.21 3.55 -42.37
CA VAL A 192 -8.13 2.13 -41.94
C VAL A 192 -7.07 1.34 -42.69
N ASN A 193 -6.84 1.65 -43.98
CA ASN A 193 -5.87 0.94 -44.81
C ASN A 193 -4.47 1.61 -44.84
N ALA A 194 -4.32 2.73 -44.20
CA ALA A 194 -3.03 3.41 -44.08
C ALA A 194 -2.21 2.85 -42.90
N SER A 195 -0.87 3.02 -42.96
CA SER A 195 -0.03 2.83 -41.78
C SER A 195 -0.19 4.02 -40.85
N PHE A 196 -1.32 4.06 -40.14
CA PHE A 196 -1.74 5.17 -39.30
C PHE A 196 -2.44 4.66 -38.06
N THR A 197 -1.99 5.08 -36.90
CA THR A 197 -2.61 4.81 -35.59
C THR A 197 -3.11 6.13 -35.02
N ALA A 198 -4.42 6.31 -34.95
CA ALA A 198 -5.02 7.54 -34.46
C ALA A 198 -4.64 7.81 -33.00
N LEU A 199 -4.31 9.06 -32.71
CA LEU A 199 -4.12 9.60 -31.37
C LEU A 199 -5.31 10.47 -30.99
N GLU A 200 -5.67 10.43 -29.73
CA GLU A 200 -6.70 11.33 -29.20
C GLU A 200 -6.07 12.72 -28.94
N VAL A 201 -6.70 13.76 -29.49
CA VAL A 201 -6.21 15.13 -29.27
C VAL A 201 -6.46 15.52 -27.83
N PRO A 202 -5.41 15.89 -27.05
CA PRO A 202 -5.54 16.25 -25.65
C PRO A 202 -6.48 17.44 -25.43
N ASP A 203 -7.14 17.47 -24.31
CA ASP A 203 -7.87 18.65 -23.86
C ASP A 203 -6.86 19.76 -23.50
N GLY A 204 -6.88 20.85 -24.26
CA GLY A 204 -6.02 21.99 -24.11
C GLY A 204 -6.27 22.99 -25.26
N ASP A 205 -5.83 24.21 -25.14
CA ASP A 205 -5.92 25.25 -26.16
C ASP A 205 -4.52 25.87 -26.37
N GLY A 206 -4.22 26.32 -27.58
CA GLY A 206 -2.97 26.99 -27.93
C GLY A 206 -1.80 26.06 -28.22
N ASP A 207 -0.59 26.57 -28.02
CA ASP A 207 0.66 25.91 -28.39
C ASP A 207 0.96 24.69 -27.53
N PRO A 208 1.13 23.48 -28.12
CA PRO A 208 1.48 22.27 -27.39
C PRO A 208 2.80 22.37 -26.60
N GLU A 209 3.79 23.14 -27.09
CA GLU A 209 5.08 23.33 -26.45
C GLU A 209 4.92 24.10 -25.13
N GLU A 210 4.13 25.22 -25.15
CA GLU A 210 3.82 25.98 -23.92
C GLU A 210 3.07 25.11 -22.90
N TYR A 211 2.13 24.29 -23.36
CA TYR A 211 1.38 23.39 -22.48
C TYR A 211 2.27 22.29 -21.86
N LEU A 212 3.19 21.73 -22.65
CA LEU A 212 4.17 20.75 -22.17
C LEU A 212 5.12 21.37 -21.13
N GLU A 213 5.53 22.64 -21.32
CA GLU A 213 6.34 23.35 -20.33
C GLU A 213 5.59 23.53 -19.00
N GLU A 214 4.29 23.87 -19.05
CA GLU A 214 3.44 23.97 -17.85
C GLU A 214 3.31 22.63 -17.11
N LEU A 215 3.06 21.54 -17.84
CA LEU A 215 2.99 20.19 -17.27
C LEU A 215 4.31 19.76 -16.65
N THR A 216 5.42 20.03 -17.32
CA THR A 216 6.78 19.74 -16.82
C THR A 216 7.08 20.51 -15.53
N HIS A 217 6.69 21.78 -15.48
CA HIS A 217 6.83 22.58 -14.27
C HIS A 217 5.95 22.03 -13.13
N ARG A 218 4.72 21.63 -13.43
CA ARG A 218 3.82 21.01 -12.45
C ARG A 218 4.39 19.69 -11.92
N LYS A 219 4.95 18.84 -12.79
CA LYS A 219 5.66 17.61 -12.42
C LYS A 219 6.76 17.88 -11.40
N GLN A 220 7.65 18.83 -11.69
CA GLN A 220 8.74 19.22 -10.77
C GLN A 220 8.24 19.71 -9.41
N GLN A 221 7.12 20.45 -9.38
CA GLN A 221 6.51 20.87 -8.13
C GLN A 221 5.97 19.68 -7.31
N LEU A 222 5.34 18.71 -7.99
CA LEU A 222 4.81 17.51 -7.33
C LEU A 222 5.94 16.61 -6.80
N GLU A 223 6.99 16.39 -7.58
CA GLU A 223 8.20 15.68 -7.17
C GLU A 223 8.85 16.32 -5.93
N SER A 224 8.96 17.65 -5.91
CA SER A 224 9.50 18.37 -4.74
C SER A 224 8.63 18.21 -3.49
N LYS A 225 7.29 18.21 -3.64
CA LYS A 225 6.38 17.99 -2.52
C LYS A 225 6.44 16.53 -2.03
N LEU A 226 6.52 15.58 -2.96
CA LEU A 226 6.65 14.16 -2.64
C LEU A 226 7.92 13.89 -1.83
N ASN A 227 9.06 14.42 -2.28
CA ASN A 227 10.31 14.32 -1.53
C ASN A 227 10.19 14.91 -0.12
N THR A 228 9.46 16.03 0.05
CA THR A 228 9.25 16.61 1.39
C THR A 228 8.45 15.67 2.30
N VAL A 229 7.40 15.03 1.78
CA VAL A 229 6.61 14.07 2.57
C VAL A 229 7.42 12.80 2.88
N GLU A 230 8.25 12.35 1.94
CA GLU A 230 9.16 11.22 2.16
C GLU A 230 10.20 11.52 3.25
N ASP A 231 10.74 12.74 3.28
CA ASP A 231 11.64 13.19 4.36
C ASP A 231 10.89 13.26 5.71
N GLU A 232 9.64 13.76 5.74
CA GLU A 232 8.80 13.83 6.94
C GLU A 232 8.49 12.41 7.47
N LEU A 233 8.20 11.43 6.60
CA LEU A 233 8.00 10.03 6.98
C LEU A 233 9.28 9.37 7.51
N GLU A 234 10.44 9.68 6.91
CA GLU A 234 11.74 9.20 7.38
C GLU A 234 12.09 9.77 8.76
N ASP A 235 11.87 11.08 8.98
CA ASP A 235 12.08 11.71 10.28
C ASP A 235 11.15 11.09 11.34
N MET A 236 9.87 10.83 10.97
CA MET A 236 8.93 10.14 11.84
C MET A 236 9.40 8.71 12.16
N ARG A 237 9.90 7.95 11.18
CA ARG A 237 10.48 6.62 11.39
C ARG A 237 11.60 6.65 12.43
N LEU A 238 12.51 7.60 12.31
CA LEU A 238 13.65 7.76 13.22
C LEU A 238 13.23 8.14 14.65
N ASP A 239 12.15 8.94 14.76
CA ASP A 239 11.65 9.39 16.06
C ASP A 239 10.85 8.31 16.80
N VAL A 240 9.94 7.62 16.10
CA VAL A 240 9.00 6.69 16.72
C VAL A 240 9.31 5.20 16.49
N GLY A 241 10.28 4.85 15.65
CA GLY A 241 10.56 3.45 15.28
C GLY A 241 10.90 2.59 16.49
N GLY A 242 11.74 3.09 17.40
CA GLY A 242 12.08 2.40 18.65
C GLY A 242 10.88 2.19 19.57
N PHE A 243 9.97 3.17 19.64
CA PHE A 243 8.71 3.04 20.38
C PHE A 243 7.80 1.98 19.77
N LEU A 244 7.62 1.98 18.46
CA LEU A 244 6.76 1.00 17.77
C LEU A 244 7.29 -0.44 17.91
N LEU A 245 8.60 -0.65 17.90
CA LEU A 245 9.22 -1.95 18.16
C LEU A 245 8.95 -2.43 19.59
N ALA A 246 9.12 -1.56 20.58
CA ALA A 246 8.84 -1.89 21.97
C ALA A 246 7.34 -2.13 22.23
N ALA A 247 6.47 -1.33 21.62
CA ALA A 247 5.02 -1.50 21.70
C ALA A 247 4.56 -2.83 21.05
N GLU A 248 5.15 -3.23 19.93
CA GLU A 248 4.84 -4.53 19.30
C GLU A 248 5.23 -5.70 20.21
N GLU A 249 6.39 -5.65 20.85
CA GLU A 249 6.83 -6.70 21.78
C GLU A 249 5.88 -6.80 22.97
N GLU A 250 5.55 -5.68 23.62
CA GLU A 250 4.66 -5.64 24.78
C GLU A 250 3.25 -6.13 24.43
N LEU A 251 2.65 -5.62 23.34
CA LEU A 251 1.32 -6.02 22.89
C LEU A 251 1.30 -7.50 22.44
N THR A 252 2.36 -8.00 21.83
CA THR A 252 2.46 -9.43 21.47
C THR A 252 2.42 -10.30 22.71
N ILE A 253 3.14 -9.91 23.78
CA ILE A 253 3.13 -10.59 25.07
C ILE A 253 1.72 -10.51 25.70
N GLU A 254 1.09 -9.35 25.67
CA GLU A 254 -0.24 -9.15 26.22
C GLU A 254 -1.30 -10.01 25.50
N VAL A 255 -1.30 -10.02 24.18
CA VAL A 255 -2.18 -10.88 23.37
C VAL A 255 -1.96 -12.34 23.70
N GLN A 256 -0.70 -12.81 23.75
CA GLN A 256 -0.40 -14.20 24.10
C GLN A 256 -0.91 -14.57 25.48
N LYS A 257 -0.78 -13.70 26.48
CA LYS A 257 -1.31 -13.95 27.84
C LYS A 257 -2.84 -14.03 27.83
N ARG A 258 -3.52 -13.08 27.17
CA ARG A 258 -4.98 -13.01 27.13
C ARG A 258 -5.61 -14.15 26.33
N GLU A 259 -4.94 -14.64 25.30
CA GLU A 259 -5.36 -15.76 24.47
C GLU A 259 -4.93 -17.13 25.02
N ALA A 260 -4.01 -17.19 25.98
CA ALA A 260 -3.52 -18.46 26.55
C ALA A 260 -4.63 -19.42 27.01
N PRO A 261 -5.77 -18.97 27.59
CA PRO A 261 -6.86 -19.87 27.96
C PRO A 261 -7.46 -20.63 26.78
N LEU A 262 -7.38 -20.15 25.55
CA LEU A 262 -7.85 -20.88 24.36
C LEU A 262 -7.15 -22.23 24.19
N THR A 263 -5.90 -22.33 24.62
CA THR A 263 -5.11 -23.58 24.55
C THR A 263 -5.33 -24.53 25.73
N PHE A 264 -6.08 -24.10 26.75
CA PHE A 264 -6.32 -24.91 27.96
C PHE A 264 -7.61 -25.71 27.85
N ALA A 265 -7.65 -26.86 28.52
CA ALA A 265 -8.88 -27.56 28.78
C ALA A 265 -9.59 -26.88 29.95
N THR A 266 -10.83 -26.42 29.77
CA THR A 266 -11.60 -25.75 30.83
C THR A 266 -12.94 -26.43 31.08
N SER A 267 -13.38 -26.41 32.33
CA SER A 267 -14.71 -26.84 32.76
C SER A 267 -15.42 -25.66 33.45
N ALA A 268 -16.57 -25.86 34.03
CA ALA A 268 -17.29 -24.84 34.78
C ALA A 268 -16.43 -24.20 35.90
N ASN A 269 -15.58 -24.97 36.59
CA ASN A 269 -14.87 -24.52 37.79
C ASN A 269 -13.36 -24.73 37.77
N ALA A 270 -12.82 -25.45 36.78
CA ALA A 270 -11.40 -25.81 36.73
C ALA A 270 -10.83 -25.62 35.33
N PHE A 271 -9.51 -25.50 35.30
CA PHE A 271 -8.74 -25.52 34.05
C PHE A 271 -7.55 -26.48 34.17
N VAL A 272 -7.08 -26.97 33.05
CA VAL A 272 -5.86 -27.75 32.90
C VAL A 272 -5.07 -27.19 31.72
N ALA A 273 -3.85 -26.76 31.98
CA ALA A 273 -2.87 -26.38 30.98
C ALA A 273 -1.80 -27.47 30.89
N GLU A 274 -1.58 -28.00 29.71
CA GLU A 274 -0.52 -28.97 29.45
C GLU A 274 0.61 -28.35 28.64
N GLY A 275 1.81 -28.86 28.84
CA GLY A 275 2.95 -28.36 28.11
C GLY A 275 4.23 -29.09 28.40
N TRP A 276 5.33 -28.53 27.90
CA TRP A 276 6.66 -29.10 28.02
C TRP A 276 7.62 -28.07 28.63
N ILE A 277 8.46 -28.55 29.55
CA ILE A 277 9.54 -27.76 30.13
C ILE A 277 10.87 -28.51 29.98
N PRO A 278 12.01 -27.79 29.93
CA PRO A 278 13.33 -28.44 29.96
C PRO A 278 13.46 -29.37 31.17
N SER A 279 13.82 -30.65 30.96
CA SER A 279 13.88 -31.63 32.05
C SER A 279 14.84 -31.26 33.19
N LYS A 280 15.81 -30.39 32.91
CA LYS A 280 16.75 -29.83 33.91
C LYS A 280 16.11 -28.85 34.88
N GLN A 281 14.95 -28.31 34.54
CA GLN A 281 14.19 -27.33 35.32
C GLN A 281 13.11 -27.99 36.18
N VAL A 282 12.92 -29.30 36.02
CA VAL A 282 11.97 -30.10 36.88
C VAL A 282 12.70 -30.42 38.20
N PRO A 283 12.22 -29.94 39.35
CA PRO A 283 12.79 -30.37 40.65
C PRO A 283 12.52 -31.87 40.84
N ASP A 284 13.48 -32.57 41.47
CA ASP A 284 13.36 -33.99 41.81
C ASP A 284 12.22 -34.27 42.78
#